data_ec8a4d5555922b4a443bded30c32ed3b
#
_entry.id   ec8a4d5555922b4a443bded30c32ed3b
#
_cell.length_a   1.000
_cell.length_b   1.000
_cell.length_c   1.000
_cell.angle_alpha   90.00
_cell.angle_beta   90.00
_cell.angle_gamma   90.00
#
_symmetry.space_group_name_H-M   'P 1'
#
loop_
_entity.id
_entity.type
_entity.pdbx_description
1 polymer ?
#
loop_
_entity_poly.entity_id
_entity_poly.type
_entity_poly.pdbx_seq_one_letter_code
_entity_poly.pdbx_strand_id
1 'polypeptide(L)'
;MDTINTISTWTDIINQFFLIFTVPGAKILVRLLEGWVLCTVRRTVTGILPFADPANERAHDAYHRFFPDARWSMAGLWRILTHMLVAMFCRNGTITLALDDTLFHHSGRKVNGAGFWRDAVRSTESKTIYAWGLNLAVLTLQIQPPWGGEPLGLPVNMRLHRKKQASLIELAEQMINEVIQWFPKRMFRVVGDGFYASLAGKELVATIISRIQCNAEIYDLPVVKSGRKGRGRPCKKGKRLLCPQKMAHYVRDWKKVKVCERGKTKARLLYARQVLWYRVWHKPILLVISRDPQGKEKDDFLFTTDVTMSPCEVVGCFADRWAIEDTFKNTKQFLGGQQPQTYKGKGPERAAGLSLWLYSVVWLWYLRQKADKRYFIVQPWNPLKCTPSFADAIACLRRELWQDRIKCMFCKRFVHNKNFEFLIEALAAAA
;
A
#
# COMPACT_ATOMS: atom_id res chain seq x y z
N MET A 1 4.22 -28.80 4.95
CA MET A 1 4.71 -27.61 4.22
C MET A 1 4.03 -27.40 2.85
N ASP A 2 3.17 -28.29 2.42
CA ASP A 2 2.63 -28.33 1.04
C ASP A 2 1.21 -27.75 0.84
N THR A 3 0.55 -27.32 1.89
CA THR A 3 -0.82 -26.77 1.81
C THR A 3 -0.91 -25.38 1.12
N ILE A 4 0.20 -24.64 1.02
CA ILE A 4 0.21 -23.30 0.41
C ILE A 4 0.23 -23.37 -1.13
N ASN A 5 0.73 -24.45 -1.70
CA ASN A 5 0.81 -24.63 -3.16
C ASN A 5 -0.52 -25.07 -3.81
N THR A 6 -1.51 -25.54 -3.04
CA THR A 6 -2.81 -26.01 -3.55
C THR A 6 -3.86 -24.92 -3.63
N ILE A 7 -3.66 -23.75 -3.02
CA ILE A 7 -4.62 -22.63 -3.03
C ILE A 7 -4.38 -21.80 -4.30
N SER A 8 -4.96 -22.16 -5.41
CA SER A 8 -4.75 -21.47 -6.70
C SER A 8 -5.99 -20.79 -7.26
N THR A 9 -7.18 -21.22 -6.89
CA THR A 9 -8.43 -20.64 -7.38
C THR A 9 -8.83 -19.42 -6.55
N TRP A 10 -9.67 -18.55 -7.14
CA TRP A 10 -10.28 -17.43 -6.42
C TRP A 10 -11.04 -17.90 -5.17
N THR A 11 -11.86 -18.93 -5.34
CA THR A 11 -12.65 -19.50 -4.24
C THR A 11 -11.77 -20.02 -3.11
N ASP A 12 -10.68 -20.71 -3.40
CA ASP A 12 -9.76 -21.21 -2.38
C ASP A 12 -9.12 -20.09 -1.57
N ILE A 13 -8.75 -18.99 -2.22
CA ILE A 13 -8.20 -17.81 -1.54
C ILE A 13 -9.25 -17.21 -0.61
N ILE A 14 -10.48 -17.00 -1.10
CA ILE A 14 -11.54 -16.38 -0.31
C ILE A 14 -11.96 -17.27 0.86
N ASN A 15 -11.97 -18.60 0.70
CA ASN A 15 -12.28 -19.53 1.77
C ASN A 15 -11.35 -19.39 3.00
N GLN A 16 -10.09 -18.96 2.82
CA GLN A 16 -9.17 -18.72 3.95
C GLN A 16 -9.68 -17.66 4.93
N PHE A 17 -10.56 -16.78 4.48
CA PHE A 17 -11.11 -15.70 5.29
C PHE A 17 -12.41 -16.05 5.99
N PHE A 18 -13.00 -17.21 5.74
CA PHE A 18 -14.33 -17.59 6.29
C PHE A 18 -14.34 -17.64 7.80
N LEU A 19 -13.21 -17.94 8.44
CA LEU A 19 -13.08 -17.95 9.90
C LEU A 19 -13.41 -16.59 10.56
N ILE A 20 -13.38 -15.51 9.79
CA ILE A 20 -13.67 -14.15 10.28
C ILE A 20 -15.17 -13.85 10.29
N PHE A 21 -15.95 -14.66 9.63
CA PHE A 21 -17.38 -14.42 9.39
C PHE A 21 -18.26 -15.50 10.00
N THR A 22 -19.50 -15.16 10.26
CA THR A 22 -20.57 -16.16 10.43
C THR A 22 -20.86 -16.80 9.07
N VAL A 23 -21.42 -18.02 9.04
CA VAL A 23 -21.78 -18.69 7.78
C VAL A 23 -22.63 -17.83 6.85
N PRO A 24 -23.70 -17.13 7.32
CA PRO A 24 -24.43 -16.20 6.46
C PRO A 24 -23.59 -15.01 5.98
N GLY A 25 -22.69 -14.50 6.84
CA GLY A 25 -21.78 -13.40 6.51
C GLY A 25 -20.77 -13.78 5.45
N ALA A 26 -20.20 -14.98 5.52
CA ALA A 26 -19.27 -15.49 4.50
C ALA A 26 -19.94 -15.61 3.13
N LYS A 27 -21.18 -16.12 3.06
CA LYS A 27 -21.95 -16.18 1.81
C LYS A 27 -22.20 -14.80 1.21
N ILE A 28 -22.49 -13.78 2.05
CA ILE A 28 -22.64 -12.40 1.58
C ILE A 28 -21.30 -11.84 1.10
N LEU A 29 -20.20 -12.11 1.80
CA LEU A 29 -18.85 -11.67 1.39
C LEU A 29 -18.51 -12.17 -0.01
N VAL A 30 -18.64 -13.48 -0.27
CA VAL A 30 -18.32 -14.08 -1.58
C VAL A 30 -19.09 -13.36 -2.69
N ARG A 31 -20.41 -13.25 -2.55
CA ARG A 31 -21.26 -12.58 -3.53
C ARG A 31 -20.88 -11.12 -3.74
N LEU A 32 -20.62 -10.38 -2.65
CA LEU A 32 -20.19 -8.98 -2.73
C LEU A 32 -18.85 -8.84 -3.44
N LEU A 33 -17.87 -9.71 -3.16
CA LEU A 33 -16.55 -9.63 -3.78
C LEU A 33 -16.62 -9.94 -5.28
N GLU A 34 -17.32 -11.02 -5.66
CA GLU A 34 -17.52 -11.35 -7.08
C GLU A 34 -18.28 -10.23 -7.80
N GLY A 35 -19.39 -9.77 -7.22
CA GLY A 35 -20.15 -8.66 -7.75
C GLY A 35 -19.33 -7.38 -7.84
N TRP A 36 -18.45 -7.11 -6.89
CA TRP A 36 -17.57 -5.93 -6.90
C TRP A 36 -16.56 -5.99 -8.05
N VAL A 37 -15.96 -7.16 -8.28
CA VAL A 37 -15.03 -7.40 -9.40
C VAL A 37 -15.75 -7.29 -10.73
N LEU A 38 -16.92 -7.93 -10.87
CA LEU A 38 -17.70 -7.98 -12.11
C LEU A 38 -18.42 -6.67 -12.44
N CYS A 39 -18.70 -5.83 -11.43
CA CYS A 39 -19.41 -4.56 -11.63
C CYS A 39 -18.56 -3.58 -12.44
N THR A 40 -19.08 -3.18 -13.60
CA THR A 40 -18.46 -2.20 -14.51
C THR A 40 -19.04 -0.78 -14.37
N VAL A 41 -20.14 -0.65 -13.64
CA VAL A 41 -20.79 0.61 -13.34
C VAL A 41 -20.38 1.13 -11.95
N ARG A 42 -21.09 2.10 -11.42
CA ARG A 42 -20.80 2.66 -10.10
C ARG A 42 -20.93 1.60 -9.00
N ARG A 43 -19.86 1.38 -8.24
CA ARG A 43 -19.72 0.33 -7.22
C ARG A 43 -20.33 0.75 -5.86
N THR A 44 -21.60 1.19 -5.88
CA THR A 44 -22.44 1.24 -4.68
C THR A 44 -22.90 -0.18 -4.35
N VAL A 45 -23.37 -0.43 -3.15
CA VAL A 45 -23.97 -1.75 -2.81
C VAL A 45 -25.07 -2.10 -3.82
N THR A 46 -26.00 -1.17 -4.11
CA THR A 46 -27.06 -1.37 -5.10
C THR A 46 -26.52 -1.59 -6.51
N GLY A 47 -25.45 -0.90 -6.93
CA GLY A 47 -24.83 -1.11 -8.25
C GLY A 47 -24.11 -2.44 -8.37
N ILE A 48 -23.64 -3.01 -7.26
CA ILE A 48 -22.97 -4.33 -7.21
C ILE A 48 -24.02 -5.47 -7.25
N LEU A 49 -25.20 -5.29 -6.69
CA LEU A 49 -26.21 -6.36 -6.51
C LEU A 49 -26.59 -7.09 -7.80
N PRO A 50 -26.82 -6.45 -8.96
CA PRO A 50 -27.10 -7.17 -10.21
C PRO A 50 -26.02 -8.17 -10.60
N PHE A 51 -24.77 -7.94 -10.16
CA PHE A 51 -23.66 -8.85 -10.38
C PHE A 51 -23.43 -9.79 -9.19
N ALA A 52 -23.80 -9.41 -7.97
CA ALA A 52 -23.60 -10.19 -6.77
C ALA A 52 -24.69 -11.24 -6.55
N ASP A 53 -25.92 -10.90 -6.82
CA ASP A 53 -27.11 -11.73 -6.56
C ASP A 53 -28.19 -11.49 -7.63
N PRO A 54 -27.92 -11.87 -8.90
CA PRO A 54 -28.85 -11.64 -10.01
C PRO A 54 -30.19 -12.37 -9.84
N ALA A 55 -30.20 -13.47 -9.10
CA ALA A 55 -31.41 -14.25 -8.80
C ALA A 55 -32.23 -13.72 -7.62
N ASN A 56 -31.73 -12.66 -6.94
CA ASN A 56 -32.40 -12.03 -5.79
C ASN A 56 -32.69 -13.02 -4.63
N GLU A 57 -31.78 -13.97 -4.40
CA GLU A 57 -31.94 -15.03 -3.38
C GLU A 57 -31.92 -14.46 -1.96
N ARG A 58 -31.40 -13.25 -1.78
CA ARG A 58 -31.37 -12.56 -0.48
C ARG A 58 -31.96 -11.18 -0.59
N ALA A 59 -32.67 -10.76 0.45
CA ALA A 59 -33.14 -9.40 0.58
C ALA A 59 -31.97 -8.40 0.48
N HIS A 60 -32.11 -7.34 -0.32
CA HIS A 60 -31.08 -6.37 -0.62
C HIS A 60 -30.51 -5.68 0.64
N ASP A 61 -31.33 -5.51 1.66
CA ASP A 61 -30.93 -4.89 2.95
C ASP A 61 -29.90 -5.73 3.72
N ALA A 62 -29.84 -7.06 3.51
CA ALA A 62 -28.81 -7.91 4.09
C ALA A 62 -27.40 -7.52 3.61
N TYR A 63 -27.27 -7.12 2.34
CA TYR A 63 -26.02 -6.62 1.77
C TYR A 63 -25.67 -5.22 2.30
N HIS A 64 -26.66 -4.35 2.49
CA HIS A 64 -26.43 -3.04 3.10
C HIS A 64 -26.01 -3.16 4.56
N ARG A 65 -26.64 -4.03 5.36
CA ARG A 65 -26.30 -4.26 6.77
C ARG A 65 -24.95 -4.99 6.96
N PHE A 66 -24.43 -5.61 5.92
CA PHE A 66 -23.13 -6.28 5.98
C PHE A 66 -22.00 -5.33 6.41
N PHE A 67 -22.01 -4.09 5.95
CA PHE A 67 -20.96 -3.12 6.28
C PHE A 67 -21.10 -2.53 7.68
N PRO A 68 -22.25 -1.95 8.11
CA PRO A 68 -22.35 -1.33 9.43
C PRO A 68 -22.52 -2.34 10.57
N ASP A 69 -23.34 -3.40 10.39
CA ASP A 69 -23.92 -4.15 11.49
C ASP A 69 -23.39 -5.60 11.62
N ALA A 70 -22.93 -6.22 10.50
CA ALA A 70 -22.50 -7.61 10.53
C ALA A 70 -21.29 -7.84 11.44
N ARG A 71 -21.25 -9.01 12.10
CA ARG A 71 -20.16 -9.40 13.00
C ARG A 71 -18.99 -9.95 12.22
N TRP A 72 -17.99 -9.11 11.96
CA TRP A 72 -16.71 -9.49 11.38
C TRP A 72 -15.63 -8.43 11.67
N SER A 73 -14.37 -8.83 11.58
CA SER A 73 -13.23 -8.01 11.96
C SER A 73 -12.37 -7.65 10.73
N MET A 74 -12.17 -6.35 10.46
CA MET A 74 -11.19 -5.90 9.48
C MET A 74 -9.76 -6.31 9.86
N ALA A 75 -9.40 -6.22 11.15
CA ALA A 75 -8.08 -6.63 11.62
C ALA A 75 -7.81 -8.11 11.35
N GLY A 76 -8.84 -8.96 11.52
CA GLY A 76 -8.75 -10.38 11.16
C GLY A 76 -8.49 -10.60 9.67
N LEU A 77 -9.18 -9.85 8.79
CA LEU A 77 -8.94 -9.91 7.34
C LEU A 77 -7.52 -9.49 6.98
N TRP A 78 -7.03 -8.38 7.54
CA TRP A 78 -5.67 -7.91 7.33
C TRP A 78 -4.64 -8.93 7.79
N ARG A 79 -4.82 -9.52 8.98
CA ARG A 79 -3.90 -10.51 9.53
C ARG A 79 -3.75 -11.72 8.60
N ILE A 80 -4.87 -12.34 8.18
CA ILE A 80 -4.83 -13.50 7.29
C ILE A 80 -4.16 -13.15 5.96
N LEU A 81 -4.57 -12.04 5.33
CA LEU A 81 -4.01 -11.58 4.08
C LEU A 81 -2.50 -11.35 4.18
N THR A 82 -2.06 -10.66 5.23
CA THR A 82 -0.64 -10.37 5.44
C THR A 82 0.19 -11.64 5.59
N HIS A 83 -0.33 -12.65 6.33
CA HIS A 83 0.35 -13.95 6.42
C HIS A 83 0.48 -14.62 5.05
N MET A 84 -0.57 -14.60 4.23
CA MET A 84 -0.53 -15.16 2.87
C MET A 84 0.49 -14.43 1.98
N LEU A 85 0.51 -13.10 2.03
CA LEU A 85 1.44 -12.28 1.25
C LEU A 85 2.89 -12.47 1.68
N VAL A 86 3.16 -12.43 2.99
CA VAL A 86 4.52 -12.65 3.53
C VAL A 86 5.02 -14.05 3.23
N ALA A 87 4.17 -15.07 3.38
CA ALA A 87 4.52 -16.46 3.06
C ALA A 87 4.85 -16.65 1.58
N MET A 88 4.23 -15.88 0.70
CA MET A 88 4.47 -15.98 -0.74
C MET A 88 5.69 -15.17 -1.20
N PHE A 89 5.79 -13.92 -0.77
CA PHE A 89 6.74 -12.96 -1.35
C PHE A 89 7.94 -12.63 -0.45
N CYS A 90 7.81 -12.81 0.86
CA CYS A 90 8.81 -12.40 1.84
C CYS A 90 9.18 -13.54 2.79
N ARG A 91 9.41 -14.75 2.24
CA ARG A 91 9.74 -15.93 3.06
C ARG A 91 10.94 -15.70 3.96
N ASN A 92 11.95 -15.05 3.45
CA ASN A 92 13.20 -14.73 4.14
C ASN A 92 13.49 -13.22 4.06
N GLY A 93 14.45 -12.73 4.87
CA GLY A 93 14.92 -11.34 4.84
C GLY A 93 13.99 -10.35 5.53
N THR A 94 14.23 -9.09 5.26
CA THR A 94 13.52 -7.95 5.84
C THR A 94 12.16 -7.72 5.16
N ILE A 95 11.11 -7.51 5.95
CA ILE A 95 9.79 -7.12 5.45
C ILE A 95 9.79 -5.59 5.28
N THR A 96 9.64 -5.13 4.04
CA THR A 96 9.58 -3.69 3.73
C THR A 96 8.13 -3.25 3.60
N LEU A 97 7.75 -2.27 4.41
CA LEU A 97 6.42 -1.68 4.44
C LEU A 97 6.50 -0.23 3.96
N ALA A 98 5.57 0.20 3.15
CA ALA A 98 5.40 1.62 2.81
C ALA A 98 4.13 2.17 3.47
N LEU A 99 4.21 3.41 3.93
CA LEU A 99 3.17 4.10 4.66
C LEU A 99 2.85 5.43 3.99
N ASP A 100 1.55 5.67 3.79
CA ASP A 100 1.03 6.94 3.29
C ASP A 100 -0.45 7.07 3.67
N ASP A 101 -1.04 8.25 3.43
CA ASP A 101 -2.46 8.47 3.63
C ASP A 101 -3.15 8.91 2.33
N THR A 102 -4.44 8.61 2.24
CA THR A 102 -5.25 8.95 1.08
C THR A 102 -6.64 9.41 1.47
N LEU A 103 -7.16 10.38 0.72
CA LEU A 103 -8.51 10.87 0.87
C LEU A 103 -9.45 10.14 -0.10
N PHE A 104 -10.48 9.47 0.46
CA PHE A 104 -11.62 8.96 -0.28
C PHE A 104 -12.75 9.98 -0.20
N HIS A 105 -13.05 10.61 -1.33
CA HIS A 105 -14.09 11.66 -1.40
C HIS A 105 -15.50 11.09 -1.17
N HIS A 106 -16.29 11.83 -0.43
CA HIS A 106 -17.70 11.53 -0.22
C HIS A 106 -18.56 12.80 -0.36
N SER A 107 -19.81 12.66 -0.78
CA SER A 107 -20.78 13.78 -0.88
C SER A 107 -21.72 13.85 0.32
N GLY A 108 -21.95 12.74 1.02
CA GLY A 108 -22.90 12.64 2.12
C GLY A 108 -22.42 13.33 3.40
N ARG A 109 -23.20 14.29 3.92
CA ARG A 109 -22.85 15.02 5.16
C ARG A 109 -22.88 14.16 6.43
N LYS A 110 -23.65 13.04 6.43
CA LYS A 110 -23.83 12.15 7.59
C LYS A 110 -22.92 10.92 7.58
N VAL A 111 -21.89 10.90 6.71
CA VAL A 111 -20.97 9.75 6.62
C VAL A 111 -20.10 9.69 7.87
N ASN A 112 -20.21 8.59 8.63
CA ASN A 112 -19.46 8.42 9.87
C ASN A 112 -17.96 8.39 9.61
N GLY A 113 -17.22 9.26 10.31
CA GLY A 113 -15.78 9.41 10.19
C GLY A 113 -15.31 10.29 9.04
N ALA A 114 -16.22 10.82 8.21
CA ALA A 114 -15.86 11.81 7.21
C ALA A 114 -15.56 13.18 7.85
N GLY A 115 -14.68 13.93 7.19
CA GLY A 115 -14.30 15.27 7.58
C GLY A 115 -13.75 16.07 6.41
N PHE A 116 -13.47 17.36 6.64
CA PHE A 116 -12.72 18.18 5.69
C PHE A 116 -11.23 17.96 5.93
N TRP A 117 -10.54 17.44 4.91
CA TRP A 117 -9.11 17.12 4.91
C TRP A 117 -8.44 17.84 3.76
N ARG A 118 -7.14 18.09 3.91
CA ARG A 118 -6.33 18.58 2.79
C ARG A 118 -6.33 17.54 1.69
N ASP A 119 -6.72 17.95 0.49
CA ASP A 119 -6.63 17.12 -0.71
C ASP A 119 -5.25 17.35 -1.35
N ALA A 120 -4.35 16.42 -1.13
CA ALA A 120 -2.97 16.52 -1.63
C ALA A 120 -2.91 16.50 -3.18
N VAL A 121 -3.84 15.78 -3.83
CA VAL A 121 -3.89 15.66 -5.30
C VAL A 121 -4.34 16.95 -5.96
N ARG A 122 -5.27 17.69 -5.32
CA ARG A 122 -5.82 18.94 -5.87
C ARG A 122 -5.11 20.19 -5.37
N SER A 123 -4.30 20.07 -4.31
CA SER A 123 -3.55 21.19 -3.76
C SER A 123 -2.30 21.46 -4.59
N THR A 124 -1.95 22.73 -4.72
CA THR A 124 -0.70 23.20 -5.34
C THR A 124 0.16 23.90 -4.29
N GLU A 125 1.39 24.30 -4.64
CA GLU A 125 2.25 25.10 -3.75
C GLU A 125 1.59 26.43 -3.36
N SER A 126 0.81 27.02 -4.28
CA SER A 126 0.14 28.32 -4.08
C SER A 126 -1.26 28.22 -3.47
N LYS A 127 -1.95 27.05 -3.56
CA LYS A 127 -3.33 26.90 -3.11
C LYS A 127 -3.57 25.58 -2.43
N THR A 128 -3.89 25.62 -1.13
CA THR A 128 -4.34 24.44 -0.38
C THR A 128 -5.84 24.22 -0.57
N ILE A 129 -6.22 23.03 -1.04
CA ILE A 129 -7.60 22.62 -1.24
C ILE A 129 -7.99 21.63 -0.16
N TYR A 130 -9.16 21.84 0.43
CA TYR A 130 -9.78 20.91 1.38
C TYR A 130 -10.99 20.24 0.72
N ALA A 131 -11.14 18.95 0.94
CA ALA A 131 -12.28 18.19 0.44
C ALA A 131 -12.90 17.35 1.55
N TRP A 132 -14.20 17.10 1.43
CA TRP A 132 -14.97 16.25 2.34
C TRP A 132 -14.76 14.78 1.97
N GLY A 133 -14.42 13.94 2.96
CA GLY A 133 -14.20 12.52 2.72
C GLY A 133 -13.62 11.78 3.92
N LEU A 134 -13.23 10.54 3.68
CA LEU A 134 -12.57 9.66 4.64
C LEU A 134 -11.06 9.75 4.42
N ASN A 135 -10.31 10.21 5.41
CA ASN A 135 -8.85 10.17 5.38
C ASN A 135 -8.35 8.84 5.95
N LEU A 136 -7.66 8.07 5.14
CA LEU A 136 -7.25 6.70 5.43
C LEU A 136 -5.72 6.64 5.52
N ALA A 137 -5.20 6.29 6.70
CA ALA A 137 -3.80 5.87 6.82
C ALA A 137 -3.69 4.41 6.33
N VAL A 138 -2.77 4.13 5.42
CA VAL A 138 -2.62 2.82 4.78
C VAL A 138 -1.18 2.35 4.89
N LEU A 139 -1.02 1.10 5.28
CA LEU A 139 0.26 0.40 5.33
C LEU A 139 0.27 -0.68 4.25
N THR A 140 1.26 -0.64 3.35
CA THR A 140 1.41 -1.60 2.26
C THR A 140 2.68 -2.43 2.42
N LEU A 141 2.61 -3.70 2.06
CA LEU A 141 3.78 -4.55 1.85
C LEU A 141 4.36 -4.23 0.47
N GLN A 142 5.64 -3.92 0.41
CA GLN A 142 6.35 -3.71 -0.84
C GLN A 142 6.86 -5.05 -1.36
N ILE A 143 6.47 -5.42 -2.56
CA ILE A 143 6.93 -6.66 -3.20
C ILE A 143 7.48 -6.40 -4.60
N GLN A 144 8.49 -7.18 -4.97
CA GLN A 144 8.96 -7.23 -6.35
C GLN A 144 8.13 -8.27 -7.11
N PRO A 145 7.42 -7.88 -8.18
CA PRO A 145 6.68 -8.85 -8.98
C PRO A 145 7.63 -9.79 -9.73
N PRO A 146 7.18 -11.02 -10.10
CA PRO A 146 8.04 -12.04 -10.72
C PRO A 146 8.56 -11.66 -12.11
N TRP A 147 7.95 -10.68 -12.76
CA TRP A 147 8.42 -10.15 -14.07
C TRP A 147 9.42 -9.00 -13.92
N GLY A 148 9.80 -8.60 -12.69
CA GLY A 148 10.64 -7.43 -12.47
C GLY A 148 9.89 -6.10 -12.65
N GLY A 149 10.65 -5.03 -12.88
CA GLY A 149 10.09 -3.70 -13.09
C GLY A 149 9.66 -2.98 -11.82
N GLU A 150 8.60 -2.20 -11.87
CA GLU A 150 8.13 -1.43 -10.72
C GLU A 150 7.58 -2.33 -9.62
N PRO A 151 7.92 -2.07 -8.34
CA PRO A 151 7.39 -2.83 -7.21
C PRO A 151 5.89 -2.62 -7.06
N LEU A 152 5.22 -3.56 -6.39
CA LEU A 152 3.81 -3.46 -6.04
C LEU A 152 3.69 -3.14 -4.55
N GLY A 153 2.84 -2.17 -4.22
CA GLY A 153 2.44 -1.85 -2.86
C GLY A 153 1.12 -2.55 -2.53
N LEU A 154 1.15 -3.62 -1.74
CA LEU A 154 -0.04 -4.38 -1.38
C LEU A 154 -0.54 -3.98 0.00
N PRO A 155 -1.72 -3.33 0.15
CA PRO A 155 -2.29 -3.01 1.45
C PRO A 155 -2.34 -4.22 2.39
N VAL A 156 -1.80 -4.04 3.59
CA VAL A 156 -1.77 -5.04 4.67
C VAL A 156 -2.42 -4.55 5.95
N ASN A 157 -2.65 -3.25 6.05
CA ASN A 157 -3.41 -2.64 7.13
C ASN A 157 -3.93 -1.26 6.74
N MET A 158 -5.01 -0.81 7.39
CA MET A 158 -5.60 0.50 7.20
C MET A 158 -6.29 0.98 8.47
N ARG A 159 -6.24 2.28 8.72
CA ARG A 159 -7.00 2.97 9.78
C ARG A 159 -7.68 4.20 9.22
N LEU A 160 -8.91 4.43 9.66
CA LEU A 160 -9.63 5.66 9.39
C LEU A 160 -9.19 6.76 10.36
N HIS A 161 -8.61 7.82 9.82
CA HIS A 161 -8.25 9.01 10.60
C HIS A 161 -9.50 9.84 10.90
N ARG A 162 -9.74 10.09 12.17
CA ARG A 162 -10.89 10.87 12.67
C ARG A 162 -10.38 12.10 13.40
N LYS A 163 -10.98 13.27 13.13
CA LYS A 163 -10.65 14.50 13.86
C LYS A 163 -10.86 14.31 15.37
N LYS A 164 -9.97 14.92 16.15
CA LYS A 164 -9.99 14.87 17.64
C LYS A 164 -9.80 13.46 18.24
N GLN A 165 -9.34 12.50 17.46
CA GLN A 165 -8.90 11.19 17.91
C GLN A 165 -7.40 11.03 17.65
N ALA A 166 -6.92 9.79 17.53
CA ALA A 166 -5.52 9.51 17.24
C ALA A 166 -5.03 10.21 15.96
N SER A 167 -3.85 10.79 16.02
CA SER A 167 -3.17 11.42 14.87
C SER A 167 -2.77 10.36 13.83
N LEU A 168 -2.47 10.79 12.60
CA LEU A 168 -1.95 9.87 11.56
C LEU A 168 -0.67 9.15 12.02
N ILE A 169 0.19 9.80 12.79
CA ILE A 169 1.42 9.20 13.33
C ILE A 169 1.09 8.10 14.36
N GLU A 170 0.14 8.34 15.26
CA GLU A 170 -0.30 7.33 16.24
C GLU A 170 -1.01 6.15 15.54
N LEU A 171 -1.84 6.41 14.53
CA LEU A 171 -2.46 5.36 13.75
C LEU A 171 -1.43 4.52 12.98
N ALA A 172 -0.41 5.17 12.42
CA ALA A 172 0.70 4.52 11.76
C ALA A 172 1.49 3.62 12.74
N GLU A 173 1.83 4.15 13.92
CA GLU A 173 2.50 3.41 14.98
C GLU A 173 1.71 2.16 15.39
N GLN A 174 0.39 2.28 15.58
CA GLN A 174 -0.49 1.16 15.89
C GLN A 174 -0.47 0.09 14.79
N MET A 175 -0.61 0.49 13.51
CA MET A 175 -0.60 -0.44 12.37
C MET A 175 0.73 -1.18 12.24
N ILE A 176 1.83 -0.47 12.41
CA ILE A 176 3.18 -1.05 12.31
C ILE A 176 3.40 -2.05 13.44
N ASN A 177 3.10 -1.68 14.69
CA ASN A 177 3.23 -2.57 15.84
C ASN A 177 2.36 -3.82 15.70
N GLU A 178 1.15 -3.68 15.19
CA GLU A 178 0.24 -4.81 14.94
C GLU A 178 0.86 -5.79 13.93
N VAL A 179 1.42 -5.30 12.83
CA VAL A 179 2.08 -6.16 11.83
C VAL A 179 3.36 -6.79 12.39
N ILE A 180 4.16 -6.06 13.18
CA ILE A 180 5.34 -6.60 13.86
C ILE A 180 4.95 -7.76 14.81
N GLN A 181 3.86 -7.62 15.57
CA GLN A 181 3.36 -8.65 16.46
C GLN A 181 2.92 -9.93 15.72
N TRP A 182 2.46 -9.81 14.47
CA TRP A 182 2.15 -11.00 13.66
C TRP A 182 3.39 -11.78 13.23
N PHE A 183 4.56 -11.13 13.18
CA PHE A 183 5.82 -11.73 12.72
C PHE A 183 7.00 -11.39 13.65
N PRO A 184 6.98 -11.82 14.93
CA PRO A 184 7.91 -11.34 15.97
C PRO A 184 9.38 -11.71 15.73
N LYS A 185 9.64 -12.68 14.84
CA LYS A 185 11.01 -13.13 14.48
C LYS A 185 11.55 -12.49 13.20
N ARG A 186 10.86 -11.51 12.64
CA ARG A 186 11.23 -10.88 11.37
C ARG A 186 11.76 -9.47 11.58
N MET A 187 12.66 -9.06 10.72
CA MET A 187 13.12 -7.67 10.65
C MET A 187 12.18 -6.86 9.78
N PHE A 188 11.96 -5.61 10.17
CA PHE A 188 11.06 -4.70 9.48
C PHE A 188 11.76 -3.43 9.05
N ARG A 189 11.35 -2.93 7.90
CA ARG A 189 11.69 -1.63 7.36
C ARG A 189 10.41 -0.90 7.01
N VAL A 190 10.27 0.34 7.47
CA VAL A 190 9.11 1.19 7.19
C VAL A 190 9.58 2.41 6.43
N VAL A 191 8.98 2.64 5.28
CA VAL A 191 9.28 3.76 4.40
C VAL A 191 8.08 4.69 4.36
N GLY A 192 8.26 5.95 4.78
CA GLY A 192 7.23 6.98 4.75
C GLY A 192 7.72 8.26 4.07
N ASP A 193 6.81 9.15 3.76
CA ASP A 193 7.18 10.50 3.33
C ASP A 193 7.69 11.35 4.51
N GLY A 194 8.04 12.60 4.25
CA GLY A 194 8.59 13.49 5.28
C GLY A 194 7.63 13.78 6.44
N PHE A 195 6.32 13.61 6.27
CA PHE A 195 5.34 13.74 7.34
C PHE A 195 5.52 12.65 8.40
N TYR A 196 5.83 11.42 7.97
CA TYR A 196 6.03 10.27 8.85
C TYR A 196 7.45 10.17 9.44
N ALA A 197 8.33 11.13 9.20
CA ALA A 197 9.70 11.14 9.73
C ALA A 197 9.76 11.04 11.26
N SER A 198 8.76 11.58 11.97
CA SER A 198 8.64 11.52 13.43
C SER A 198 8.47 10.10 14.00
N LEU A 199 8.12 9.11 13.15
CA LEU A 199 8.11 7.69 13.55
C LEU A 199 9.49 7.21 14.01
N ALA A 200 10.58 7.82 13.53
CA ALA A 200 11.92 7.50 14.02
C ALA A 200 12.08 7.75 15.53
N GLY A 201 11.32 8.68 16.10
CA GLY A 201 11.31 8.97 17.54
C GLY A 201 10.42 8.04 18.37
N LYS A 202 9.72 7.11 17.73
CA LYS A 202 8.87 6.10 18.39
C LYS A 202 9.70 4.85 18.69
N GLU A 203 9.31 4.11 19.70
CA GLU A 203 9.99 2.86 20.10
C GLU A 203 9.56 1.68 19.22
N LEU A 204 9.68 1.84 17.89
CA LEU A 204 9.35 0.82 16.91
C LEU A 204 10.50 -0.16 16.71
N VAL A 205 10.21 -1.46 16.67
CA VAL A 205 11.18 -2.51 16.30
C VAL A 205 11.25 -2.60 14.78
N ALA A 206 11.60 -1.48 14.15
CA ALA A 206 11.70 -1.36 12.69
C ALA A 206 12.73 -0.29 12.31
N THR A 207 13.39 -0.50 11.18
CA THR A 207 14.19 0.56 10.53
C THR A 207 13.27 1.54 9.84
N ILE A 208 13.42 2.82 10.13
CA ILE A 208 12.64 3.90 9.50
C ILE A 208 13.46 4.53 8.37
N ILE A 209 12.86 4.68 7.20
CA ILE A 209 13.40 5.44 6.07
C ILE A 209 12.39 6.52 5.70
N SER A 210 12.85 7.76 5.62
CA SER A 210 11.96 8.87 5.27
C SER A 210 12.76 10.07 4.73
N ARG A 211 12.05 11.09 4.26
CA ARG A 211 12.66 12.40 3.99
C ARG A 211 12.93 13.13 5.28
N ILE A 212 14.12 13.75 5.35
CA ILE A 212 14.45 14.76 6.36
C ILE A 212 14.18 16.14 5.76
N GLN A 213 13.72 17.08 6.59
CA GLN A 213 13.52 18.46 6.16
C GLN A 213 14.85 19.05 5.65
N CYS A 214 14.81 19.74 4.52
CA CYS A 214 16.00 20.33 3.90
C CYS A 214 16.70 21.36 4.79
N ASN A 215 15.95 22.01 5.69
CA ASN A 215 16.44 22.96 6.69
C ASN A 215 16.60 22.35 8.10
N ALA A 216 16.60 21.02 8.24
CA ALA A 216 16.68 20.35 9.53
C ALA A 216 17.95 20.76 10.30
N GLU A 217 17.80 20.93 11.61
CA GLU A 217 18.89 21.19 12.53
C GLU A 217 19.55 19.86 12.90
N ILE A 218 20.75 19.64 12.40
CA ILE A 218 21.51 18.40 12.59
C ILE A 218 22.85 18.69 13.27
N TYR A 219 23.36 17.69 13.95
CA TYR A 219 24.58 17.77 14.73
C TYR A 219 25.53 16.63 14.39
N ASP A 220 26.80 16.87 14.59
CA ASP A 220 27.82 15.81 14.57
C ASP A 220 27.65 14.86 15.77
N LEU A 221 28.27 13.70 15.66
CA LEU A 221 28.31 12.75 16.78
C LEU A 221 29.15 13.35 17.94
N PRO A 222 28.82 13.05 19.20
CA PRO A 222 29.61 13.52 20.33
C PRO A 222 31.01 12.90 20.27
N VAL A 223 32.01 13.71 20.44
CA VAL A 223 33.41 13.24 20.53
C VAL A 223 33.61 12.57 21.88
N VAL A 224 33.85 11.25 21.83
CA VAL A 224 34.28 10.51 23.04
C VAL A 224 35.73 10.87 23.29
N LYS A 225 36.00 11.72 24.27
CA LYS A 225 37.37 12.00 24.72
C LYS A 225 37.91 10.77 25.44
N SER A 226 38.84 10.07 24.81
CA SER A 226 39.63 9.05 25.47
C SER A 226 40.56 9.72 26.46
N GLY A 227 40.41 9.45 27.75
CA GLY A 227 41.20 10.05 28.82
C GLY A 227 40.32 10.64 29.91
N ARG A 228 40.91 11.27 30.94
CA ARG A 228 40.28 11.75 32.17
C ARG A 228 38.79 12.13 32.05
N LYS A 229 37.96 11.51 32.88
CA LYS A 229 36.53 11.90 33.05
C LYS A 229 36.47 13.42 33.30
N GLY A 230 35.99 14.18 32.31
CA GLY A 230 35.71 15.60 32.48
C GLY A 230 34.69 15.83 33.59
N ARG A 231 34.81 16.96 34.30
CA ARG A 231 33.76 17.39 35.24
C ARG A 231 32.49 17.74 34.45
N GLY A 232 31.36 17.20 34.84
CA GLY A 232 30.05 17.51 34.27
C GLY A 232 29.40 16.36 33.45
N ARG A 233 28.15 16.60 33.01
CA ARG A 233 27.38 15.64 32.23
C ARG A 233 27.99 15.44 30.83
N PRO A 234 28.18 14.21 30.35
CA PRO A 234 28.69 13.95 28.99
C PRO A 234 27.87 14.69 27.95
N CYS A 235 28.53 15.26 26.93
CA CYS A 235 27.86 15.89 25.80
C CYS A 235 27.06 14.85 25.03
N LYS A 236 25.78 15.11 24.82
CA LYS A 236 24.88 14.23 24.07
C LYS A 236 24.96 14.47 22.56
N LYS A 237 25.53 15.59 22.10
CA LYS A 237 25.63 15.96 20.69
C LYS A 237 26.94 16.68 20.44
N GLY A 238 27.49 16.52 19.24
CA GLY A 238 28.69 17.25 18.77
C GLY A 238 28.38 18.67 18.29
N LYS A 239 29.21 19.21 17.42
CA LYS A 239 29.01 20.52 16.81
C LYS A 239 27.76 20.55 15.93
N ARG A 240 27.08 21.69 15.87
CA ARG A 240 26.01 21.92 14.92
C ARG A 240 26.57 21.91 13.51
N LEU A 241 25.95 21.13 12.62
CA LEU A 241 26.29 21.03 11.21
C LEU A 241 25.46 22.02 10.38
N LEU A 242 25.86 22.23 9.13
CA LEU A 242 25.02 22.86 8.14
C LEU A 242 23.76 22.03 7.93
N CYS A 243 22.62 22.67 7.68
CA CYS A 243 21.41 21.93 7.32
C CYS A 243 21.61 21.15 6.00
N PRO A 244 20.84 20.08 5.76
CA PRO A 244 21.03 19.21 4.57
C PRO A 244 21.13 19.98 3.26
N GLN A 245 20.27 20.97 3.03
CA GLN A 245 20.27 21.80 1.83
C GLN A 245 21.58 22.58 1.66
N LYS A 246 22.03 23.28 2.72
CA LYS A 246 23.30 23.99 2.69
C LYS A 246 24.49 23.04 2.55
N MET A 247 24.44 21.89 3.23
CA MET A 247 25.47 20.85 3.12
C MET A 247 25.64 20.39 1.67
N ALA A 248 24.55 20.18 0.94
CA ALA A 248 24.56 19.77 -0.46
C ALA A 248 25.30 20.74 -1.40
N HIS A 249 25.41 22.03 -1.04
CA HIS A 249 26.18 23.01 -1.83
C HIS A 249 27.71 22.91 -1.59
N TYR A 250 28.13 22.44 -0.41
CA TYR A 250 29.54 22.40 -0.04
C TYR A 250 30.18 21.01 -0.16
N VAL A 251 29.38 19.97 -0.38
CA VAL A 251 29.89 18.60 -0.59
C VAL A 251 30.69 18.56 -1.89
N ARG A 252 31.92 18.01 -1.81
CA ARG A 252 32.79 17.74 -2.96
C ARG A 252 32.97 16.26 -3.26
N ASP A 253 32.80 15.40 -2.28
CA ASP A 253 33.04 13.93 -2.32
C ASP A 253 31.76 13.17 -2.72
N TRP A 254 31.14 13.61 -3.80
CA TRP A 254 30.00 12.89 -4.35
C TRP A 254 30.43 11.54 -4.93
N LYS A 255 29.74 10.49 -4.50
CA LYS A 255 29.92 9.15 -5.08
C LYS A 255 28.91 8.95 -6.21
N LYS A 256 29.41 8.80 -7.45
CA LYS A 256 28.57 8.44 -8.60
C LYS A 256 28.29 6.95 -8.56
N VAL A 257 27.00 6.59 -8.48
CA VAL A 257 26.54 5.20 -8.35
C VAL A 257 25.32 4.94 -9.23
N LYS A 258 25.06 3.66 -9.50
CA LYS A 258 23.81 3.21 -10.11
C LYS A 258 22.85 2.76 -9.01
N VAL A 259 21.64 3.30 -8.98
CA VAL A 259 20.60 2.96 -8.01
C VAL A 259 19.41 2.38 -8.78
N CYS A 260 18.84 1.31 -8.28
CA CYS A 260 17.57 0.81 -8.76
C CYS A 260 16.45 1.60 -8.10
N GLU A 261 15.70 2.37 -8.87
CA GLU A 261 14.56 3.18 -8.44
C GLU A 261 13.35 2.77 -9.26
N ARG A 262 12.32 2.25 -8.60
CA ARG A 262 11.08 1.82 -9.27
C ARG A 262 11.34 0.86 -10.44
N GLY A 263 12.21 -0.12 -10.22
CA GLY A 263 12.59 -1.11 -11.22
C GLY A 263 13.46 -0.60 -12.38
N LYS A 264 13.88 0.67 -12.36
CA LYS A 264 14.75 1.27 -13.36
C LYS A 264 16.09 1.64 -12.74
N THR A 265 17.18 1.31 -13.42
CA THR A 265 18.53 1.71 -12.99
C THR A 265 18.79 3.15 -13.40
N LYS A 266 18.99 4.02 -12.41
CA LYS A 266 19.35 5.44 -12.61
C LYS A 266 20.74 5.73 -12.06
N ALA A 267 21.47 6.63 -12.72
CA ALA A 267 22.71 7.18 -12.18
C ALA A 267 22.37 8.25 -11.11
N ARG A 268 23.04 8.20 -9.96
CA ARG A 268 22.90 9.18 -8.88
C ARG A 268 24.26 9.61 -8.36
N LEU A 269 24.33 10.84 -7.87
CA LEU A 269 25.41 11.31 -7.02
C LEU A 269 24.94 11.24 -5.58
N LEU A 270 25.59 10.41 -4.76
CA LEU A 270 25.22 10.20 -3.36
C LEU A 270 26.29 10.76 -2.43
N TYR A 271 25.82 11.44 -1.39
CA TYR A 271 26.59 11.77 -0.21
C TYR A 271 25.91 11.19 1.02
N ALA A 272 26.67 10.57 1.91
CA ALA A 272 26.11 9.98 3.13
C ALA A 272 26.98 10.31 4.34
N ARG A 273 26.33 10.63 5.46
CA ARG A 273 27.00 10.95 6.72
C ARG A 273 26.13 10.53 7.91
N GLN A 274 26.76 9.95 8.92
CA GLN A 274 26.11 9.75 10.21
C GLN A 274 25.99 11.08 10.94
N VAL A 275 24.78 11.41 11.37
CA VAL A 275 24.46 12.66 12.07
C VAL A 275 23.44 12.41 13.18
N LEU A 276 23.29 13.39 14.09
CA LEU A 276 22.21 13.42 15.07
C LEU A 276 21.14 14.42 14.62
N TRP A 277 19.92 13.96 14.52
CA TRP A 277 18.72 14.79 14.33
C TRP A 277 17.91 14.81 15.64
N TYR A 278 18.46 15.52 16.63
CA TYR A 278 18.05 15.42 18.02
C TYR A 278 16.59 15.82 18.28
N ARG A 279 15.99 16.60 17.41
CA ARG A 279 14.58 16.98 17.50
C ARG A 279 13.63 15.78 17.33
N VAL A 280 14.03 14.78 16.57
CA VAL A 280 13.19 13.62 16.24
C VAL A 280 13.72 12.35 16.90
N TRP A 281 15.05 12.15 16.89
CA TRP A 281 15.68 10.91 17.34
C TRP A 281 16.99 11.20 18.07
N HIS A 282 17.22 10.50 19.20
CA HIS A 282 18.42 10.74 20.04
C HIS A 282 19.62 9.85 19.70
N LYS A 283 19.41 8.87 18.81
CA LYS A 283 20.48 8.01 18.30
C LYS A 283 20.95 8.52 16.94
N PRO A 284 22.16 8.12 16.48
CA PRO A 284 22.63 8.44 15.15
C PRO A 284 21.66 7.97 14.06
N ILE A 285 21.53 8.76 13.01
CA ILE A 285 20.87 8.42 11.75
C ILE A 285 21.89 8.49 10.63
N LEU A 286 21.67 7.75 9.55
CA LEU A 286 22.40 7.95 8.30
C LEU A 286 21.62 8.96 7.45
N LEU A 287 22.17 10.16 7.29
CA LEU A 287 21.70 11.15 6.32
C LEU A 287 22.22 10.74 4.95
N VAL A 288 21.35 10.69 3.95
CA VAL A 288 21.69 10.44 2.54
C VAL A 288 21.15 11.58 1.69
N ILE A 289 22.04 12.24 0.95
CA ILE A 289 21.67 13.26 -0.04
C ILE A 289 21.85 12.65 -1.41
N SER A 290 20.78 12.64 -2.21
CA SER A 290 20.76 12.10 -3.57
C SER A 290 20.54 13.22 -4.56
N ARG A 291 21.42 13.31 -5.55
CA ARG A 291 21.41 14.33 -6.63
C ARG A 291 21.38 13.66 -7.99
N ASP A 292 20.56 14.19 -8.87
CA ASP A 292 20.58 13.84 -10.29
C ASP A 292 21.85 14.40 -10.94
N PRO A 293 22.74 13.58 -11.55
CA PRO A 293 23.92 14.07 -12.26
C PRO A 293 23.63 15.06 -13.38
N GLN A 294 22.41 15.02 -13.94
CA GLN A 294 21.99 15.90 -15.04
C GLN A 294 21.31 17.18 -14.54
N GLY A 295 21.05 17.29 -13.23
CA GLY A 295 20.39 18.45 -12.63
C GLY A 295 18.91 18.65 -13.02
N LYS A 296 18.26 17.62 -13.60
CA LYS A 296 16.84 17.69 -13.99
C LYS A 296 15.89 17.50 -12.82
N GLU A 297 16.30 16.71 -11.82
CA GLU A 297 15.53 16.45 -10.60
C GLU A 297 16.13 17.25 -9.44
N LYS A 298 15.28 17.68 -8.49
CA LYS A 298 15.72 18.35 -7.25
C LYS A 298 16.46 17.33 -6.36
N ASP A 299 17.38 17.83 -5.52
CA ASP A 299 18.07 17.01 -4.53
C ASP A 299 17.05 16.37 -3.55
N ASP A 300 17.19 15.08 -3.28
CA ASP A 300 16.46 14.38 -2.23
C ASP A 300 17.30 14.29 -0.94
N PHE A 301 16.69 14.66 0.17
CA PHE A 301 17.27 14.59 1.50
C PHE A 301 16.59 13.47 2.26
N LEU A 302 17.28 12.35 2.45
CA LEU A 302 16.75 11.13 3.05
C LEU A 302 17.49 10.80 4.33
N PHE A 303 16.86 10.04 5.20
CA PHE A 303 17.53 9.44 6.34
C PHE A 303 17.04 8.03 6.61
N THR A 304 17.87 7.25 7.30
CA THR A 304 17.48 5.98 7.89
C THR A 304 17.97 5.88 9.34
N THR A 305 17.21 5.17 10.17
CA THR A 305 17.60 4.87 11.55
C THR A 305 18.63 3.74 11.63
N ASP A 306 18.82 2.98 10.56
CA ASP A 306 19.88 1.98 10.42
C ASP A 306 21.11 2.62 9.76
N VAL A 307 22.11 2.94 10.58
CA VAL A 307 23.35 3.59 10.12
C VAL A 307 24.27 2.68 9.32
N THR A 308 23.99 1.39 9.28
CA THR A 308 24.78 0.38 8.52
C THR A 308 24.24 0.16 7.12
N MET A 309 23.05 0.68 6.83
CA MET A 309 22.39 0.53 5.54
C MET A 309 23.15 1.25 4.42
N SER A 310 23.22 0.63 3.25
CA SER A 310 23.86 1.24 2.08
C SER A 310 23.07 2.46 1.60
N PRO A 311 23.73 3.60 1.25
CA PRO A 311 23.06 4.77 0.69
C PRO A 311 22.23 4.46 -0.56
N CYS A 312 22.69 3.54 -1.41
CA CYS A 312 21.94 3.12 -2.60
C CYS A 312 20.62 2.43 -2.22
N GLU A 313 20.67 1.60 -1.20
CA GLU A 313 19.48 0.89 -0.71
C GLU A 313 18.46 1.86 -0.06
N VAL A 314 18.93 2.89 0.67
CA VAL A 314 18.06 3.94 1.22
C VAL A 314 17.29 4.66 0.11
N VAL A 315 18.00 5.09 -0.94
CA VAL A 315 17.39 5.80 -2.09
C VAL A 315 16.43 4.88 -2.84
N GLY A 316 16.83 3.63 -3.12
CA GLY A 316 15.98 2.64 -3.80
C GLY A 316 14.68 2.37 -3.03
N CYS A 317 14.78 2.06 -1.73
CA CYS A 317 13.61 1.81 -0.89
C CYS A 317 12.68 3.02 -0.82
N PHE A 318 13.26 4.24 -0.74
CA PHE A 318 12.44 5.45 -0.72
C PHE A 318 11.73 5.68 -2.06
N ALA A 319 12.38 5.44 -3.19
CA ALA A 319 11.77 5.54 -4.51
C ALA A 319 10.66 4.50 -4.72
N ASP A 320 10.89 3.27 -4.24
CA ASP A 320 9.93 2.15 -4.35
C ASP A 320 8.66 2.38 -3.52
N ARG A 321 8.68 3.27 -2.49
CA ARG A 321 7.50 3.70 -1.75
C ARG A 321 6.38 4.20 -2.67
N TRP A 322 6.74 4.78 -3.82
CA TRP A 322 5.75 5.32 -4.77
C TRP A 322 4.69 4.31 -5.22
N ALA A 323 4.97 3.01 -5.13
CA ALA A 323 4.00 1.96 -5.42
C ALA A 323 2.69 2.08 -4.62
N ILE A 324 2.70 2.73 -3.44
CA ILE A 324 1.48 2.98 -2.66
C ILE A 324 0.54 4.00 -3.35
N GLU A 325 1.10 4.96 -4.09
CA GLU A 325 0.31 5.94 -4.85
C GLU A 325 -0.42 5.28 -6.03
N ASP A 326 0.25 4.33 -6.71
CA ASP A 326 -0.39 3.50 -7.73
C ASP A 326 -1.49 2.61 -7.13
N THR A 327 -1.30 2.11 -5.92
CA THR A 327 -2.34 1.38 -5.17
C THR A 327 -3.57 2.25 -4.94
N PHE A 328 -3.39 3.49 -4.48
CA PHE A 328 -4.50 4.43 -4.26
C PHE A 328 -5.23 4.77 -5.55
N LYS A 329 -4.48 5.06 -6.61
CA LYS A 329 -5.02 5.31 -7.94
C LYS A 329 -5.86 4.13 -8.43
N ASN A 330 -5.30 2.94 -8.43
CA ASN A 330 -5.95 1.74 -8.93
C ASN A 330 -7.19 1.36 -8.09
N THR A 331 -7.12 1.46 -6.76
CA THR A 331 -8.26 1.20 -5.89
C THR A 331 -9.41 2.18 -6.16
N LYS A 332 -9.11 3.47 -6.38
CA LYS A 332 -10.13 4.47 -6.73
C LYS A 332 -10.72 4.23 -8.12
N GLN A 333 -9.89 3.94 -9.12
CA GLN A 333 -10.30 3.82 -10.51
C GLN A 333 -10.97 2.48 -10.83
N PHE A 334 -10.32 1.37 -10.49
CA PHE A 334 -10.77 0.03 -10.91
C PHE A 334 -11.67 -0.67 -9.89
N LEU A 335 -11.56 -0.33 -8.61
CA LEU A 335 -12.42 -0.87 -7.56
C LEU A 335 -13.45 0.14 -7.03
N GLY A 336 -13.41 1.39 -7.49
CA GLY A 336 -14.34 2.41 -7.05
C GLY A 336 -14.36 2.59 -5.52
N GLY A 337 -13.19 2.53 -4.85
CA GLY A 337 -13.10 2.47 -3.39
C GLY A 337 -13.78 3.62 -2.64
N GLN A 338 -14.02 4.76 -3.31
CA GLN A 338 -14.74 5.91 -2.77
C GLN A 338 -16.23 5.98 -3.19
N GLN A 339 -16.74 4.98 -3.92
CA GLN A 339 -18.10 4.96 -4.46
C GLN A 339 -19.17 4.36 -3.51
N PRO A 340 -18.84 3.42 -2.58
CA PRO A 340 -19.84 2.90 -1.64
C PRO A 340 -20.52 4.00 -0.84
N GLN A 341 -21.86 3.95 -0.77
CA GLN A 341 -22.68 4.98 -0.12
C GLN A 341 -23.04 4.62 1.33
N THR A 342 -22.31 3.71 1.95
CA THR A 342 -22.53 3.37 3.37
C THR A 342 -22.17 4.58 4.25
N TYR A 343 -23.02 4.90 5.24
CA TYR A 343 -22.84 6.11 6.05
C TYR A 343 -22.89 5.87 7.56
N LYS A 344 -23.53 4.78 8.02
CA LYS A 344 -23.71 4.49 9.45
C LYS A 344 -22.56 3.67 10.05
N GLY A 345 -22.31 3.88 11.33
CA GLY A 345 -21.43 3.02 12.17
C GLY A 345 -20.07 2.73 11.55
N LYS A 346 -19.70 1.47 11.48
CA LYS A 346 -18.44 0.99 10.88
C LYS A 346 -18.50 0.91 9.34
N GLY A 347 -19.66 1.15 8.74
CA GLY A 347 -19.90 0.94 7.31
C GLY A 347 -18.90 1.65 6.40
N PRO A 348 -18.69 2.97 6.51
CA PRO A 348 -17.76 3.71 5.65
C PRO A 348 -16.33 3.18 5.74
N GLU A 349 -15.83 2.97 6.96
CA GLU A 349 -14.48 2.45 7.21
C GLU A 349 -14.31 1.04 6.64
N ARG A 350 -15.29 0.15 6.84
CA ARG A 350 -15.27 -1.21 6.34
C ARG A 350 -15.34 -1.28 4.81
N ALA A 351 -16.15 -0.43 4.18
CA ALA A 351 -16.25 -0.40 2.73
C ALA A 351 -14.94 0.10 2.09
N ALA A 352 -14.36 1.16 2.64
CA ALA A 352 -13.06 1.66 2.20
C ALA A 352 -11.95 0.62 2.43
N GLY A 353 -11.89 0.01 3.62
CA GLY A 353 -10.93 -1.03 3.95
C GLY A 353 -11.07 -2.26 3.07
N LEU A 354 -12.31 -2.70 2.79
CA LEU A 354 -12.56 -3.86 1.93
C LEU A 354 -12.14 -3.62 0.48
N SER A 355 -12.25 -2.39 -0.03
CA SER A 355 -11.75 -2.05 -1.37
C SER A 355 -10.22 -2.13 -1.48
N LEU A 356 -9.50 -1.63 -0.47
CA LEU A 356 -8.04 -1.74 -0.37
C LEU A 356 -7.60 -3.21 -0.16
N TRP A 357 -8.31 -3.94 0.67
CA TRP A 357 -8.08 -5.35 0.89
C TRP A 357 -8.30 -6.16 -0.41
N LEU A 358 -9.38 -5.89 -1.13
CA LEU A 358 -9.69 -6.54 -2.41
C LEU A 358 -8.61 -6.29 -3.47
N TYR A 359 -8.02 -5.10 -3.50
CA TYR A 359 -6.87 -4.81 -4.36
C TYR A 359 -5.72 -5.80 -4.12
N SER A 360 -5.35 -6.02 -2.87
CA SER A 360 -4.30 -6.96 -2.50
C SER A 360 -4.68 -8.42 -2.82
N VAL A 361 -5.95 -8.80 -2.61
CA VAL A 361 -6.42 -10.16 -2.89
C VAL A 361 -6.44 -10.45 -4.38
N VAL A 362 -6.83 -9.48 -5.22
CA VAL A 362 -6.78 -9.62 -6.70
C VAL A 362 -5.33 -9.83 -7.16
N TRP A 363 -4.39 -9.03 -6.64
CA TRP A 363 -2.97 -9.23 -6.94
C TRP A 363 -2.45 -10.57 -6.41
N LEU A 364 -2.81 -10.96 -5.20
CA LEU A 364 -2.42 -12.26 -4.63
C LEU A 364 -2.90 -13.40 -5.52
N TRP A 365 -4.16 -13.37 -5.96
CA TRP A 365 -4.73 -14.35 -6.87
C TRP A 365 -3.98 -14.37 -8.21
N TYR A 366 -3.80 -13.21 -8.84
CA TYR A 366 -3.14 -13.09 -10.14
C TYR A 366 -1.69 -13.58 -10.11
N LEU A 367 -0.94 -13.22 -9.07
CA LEU A 367 0.46 -13.62 -8.91
C LEU A 367 0.63 -15.11 -8.59
N ARG A 368 -0.42 -15.78 -8.10
CA ARG A 368 -0.43 -17.24 -7.91
C ARG A 368 -0.71 -18.01 -9.19
N GLN A 369 -1.28 -17.38 -10.20
CA GLN A 369 -1.48 -18.04 -11.49
C GLN A 369 -0.15 -18.44 -12.11
N LYS A 370 -0.13 -19.55 -12.86
CA LYS A 370 1.04 -19.93 -13.66
C LYS A 370 1.35 -18.83 -14.68
N ALA A 371 2.59 -18.72 -15.11
CA ALA A 371 3.04 -17.65 -16.01
C ALA A 371 2.25 -17.60 -17.32
N ASP A 372 1.90 -18.75 -17.87
CA ASP A 372 1.07 -18.92 -19.09
C ASP A 372 -0.39 -18.47 -18.91
N LYS A 373 -0.89 -18.48 -17.65
CA LYS A 373 -2.24 -18.03 -17.29
C LYS A 373 -2.31 -16.57 -16.85
N ARG A 374 -1.17 -15.92 -16.63
CA ARG A 374 -1.10 -14.49 -16.33
C ARG A 374 -1.27 -13.66 -17.58
N TYR A 375 -2.46 -13.67 -18.10
CA TYR A 375 -2.80 -12.99 -19.33
C TYR A 375 -2.86 -11.47 -19.12
N PHE A 376 -2.29 -10.71 -20.05
CA PHE A 376 -2.48 -9.27 -20.18
C PHE A 376 -2.54 -8.88 -21.66
N ILE A 377 -3.30 -7.82 -21.96
CA ILE A 377 -3.52 -7.38 -23.33
C ILE A 377 -2.48 -6.32 -23.70
N VAL A 378 -1.77 -6.56 -24.78
CA VAL A 378 -0.95 -5.53 -25.44
C VAL A 378 -1.88 -4.72 -26.32
N GLN A 379 -2.01 -3.43 -26.00
CA GLN A 379 -2.88 -2.53 -26.75
C GLN A 379 -2.16 -1.93 -27.96
N PRO A 380 -2.86 -1.63 -29.08
CA PRO A 380 -2.24 -1.03 -30.26
C PRO A 380 -1.50 0.29 -29.98
N TRP A 381 -2.02 1.07 -29.02
CA TRP A 381 -1.40 2.34 -28.62
C TRP A 381 -0.25 2.19 -27.60
N ASN A 382 -0.03 0.97 -27.10
CA ASN A 382 1.10 0.63 -26.21
C ASN A 382 1.71 -0.72 -26.56
N PRO A 383 2.32 -0.83 -27.75
CA PRO A 383 2.86 -2.11 -28.25
C PRO A 383 4.08 -2.60 -27.45
N LEU A 384 4.73 -1.71 -26.68
CA LEU A 384 5.89 -2.04 -25.85
C LEU A 384 5.52 -2.51 -24.43
N LYS A 385 4.24 -2.69 -24.15
CA LYS A 385 3.80 -3.18 -22.84
C LYS A 385 4.31 -4.61 -22.60
N CYS A 386 5.23 -4.74 -21.66
CA CYS A 386 5.86 -6.03 -21.30
C CYS A 386 5.49 -6.53 -19.90
N THR A 387 4.74 -5.74 -19.13
CA THR A 387 4.37 -6.07 -17.75
C THR A 387 2.87 -5.88 -17.52
N PRO A 388 2.23 -6.77 -16.73
CA PRO A 388 0.84 -6.62 -16.36
C PRO A 388 0.59 -5.40 -15.47
N SER A 389 -0.56 -4.76 -15.65
CA SER A 389 -1.12 -3.73 -14.78
C SER A 389 -2.23 -4.29 -13.90
N PHE A 390 -2.72 -3.50 -12.93
CA PHE A 390 -3.89 -3.90 -12.13
C PHE A 390 -5.15 -4.07 -12.98
N ALA A 391 -5.29 -3.27 -14.04
CA ALA A 391 -6.38 -3.45 -15.00
C ALA A 391 -6.36 -4.84 -15.65
N ASP A 392 -5.16 -5.35 -15.98
CA ASP A 392 -5.03 -6.70 -16.54
C ASP A 392 -5.35 -7.79 -15.50
N ALA A 393 -4.88 -7.61 -14.27
CA ALA A 393 -5.14 -8.55 -13.19
C ALA A 393 -6.65 -8.68 -12.90
N ILE A 394 -7.37 -7.55 -12.82
CA ILE A 394 -8.83 -7.57 -12.59
C ILE A 394 -9.60 -8.08 -13.81
N ALA A 395 -9.17 -7.79 -15.04
CA ALA A 395 -9.77 -8.34 -16.26
C ALA A 395 -9.57 -9.85 -16.35
N CYS A 396 -8.40 -10.35 -15.98
CA CYS A 396 -8.12 -11.78 -15.89
C CYS A 396 -9.05 -12.48 -14.89
N LEU A 397 -9.26 -11.88 -13.69
CA LEU A 397 -10.19 -12.43 -12.71
C LEU A 397 -11.64 -12.37 -13.18
N ARG A 398 -12.06 -11.28 -13.83
CA ARG A 398 -13.40 -11.18 -14.44
C ARG A 398 -13.65 -12.30 -15.46
N ARG A 399 -12.64 -12.61 -16.28
CA ARG A 399 -12.72 -13.71 -17.24
C ARG A 399 -13.01 -15.04 -16.56
N GLU A 400 -12.26 -15.38 -15.49
CA GLU A 400 -12.48 -16.60 -14.71
C GLU A 400 -13.89 -16.63 -14.12
N LEU A 401 -14.31 -15.55 -13.44
CA LEU A 401 -15.63 -15.49 -12.82
C LEU A 401 -16.79 -15.57 -13.83
N TRP A 402 -16.65 -14.95 -15.00
CA TRP A 402 -17.65 -15.07 -16.07
C TRP A 402 -17.69 -16.48 -16.68
N GLN A 403 -16.52 -17.08 -16.89
CA GLN A 403 -16.44 -18.46 -17.37
C GLN A 403 -17.15 -19.42 -16.42
N ASP A 404 -16.93 -19.29 -15.11
CA ASP A 404 -17.57 -20.16 -14.12
C ASP A 404 -19.08 -19.94 -14.07
N ARG A 405 -19.55 -18.70 -14.15
CA ARG A 405 -20.98 -18.39 -14.20
C ARG A 405 -21.66 -18.95 -15.46
N ILE A 406 -21.04 -18.78 -16.61
CA ILE A 406 -21.55 -19.29 -17.87
C ILE A 406 -21.59 -20.82 -17.86
N LYS A 407 -20.54 -21.48 -17.32
CA LYS A 407 -20.53 -22.95 -17.14
C LYS A 407 -21.65 -23.43 -16.24
N CYS A 408 -22.01 -22.70 -15.20
CA CYS A 408 -23.12 -23.04 -14.31
C CYS A 408 -24.49 -22.83 -14.97
N MET A 409 -24.63 -21.85 -15.88
CA MET A 409 -25.89 -21.51 -16.52
C MET A 409 -26.20 -22.37 -17.75
N PHE A 410 -25.16 -22.78 -18.46
CA PHE A 410 -25.30 -23.52 -19.73
C PHE A 410 -24.65 -24.89 -19.61
N CYS A 411 -25.29 -25.93 -20.17
CA CYS A 411 -24.69 -27.26 -20.24
C CYS A 411 -23.30 -27.20 -20.87
N LYS A 412 -22.38 -28.07 -20.41
CA LYS A 412 -20.96 -28.14 -20.83
C LYS A 412 -20.72 -28.10 -22.36
N ARG A 413 -21.66 -28.49 -23.17
CA ARG A 413 -21.58 -28.49 -24.65
C ARG A 413 -21.52 -27.11 -25.31
N PHE A 414 -21.98 -26.05 -24.63
CA PHE A 414 -22.01 -24.70 -25.19
C PHE A 414 -20.78 -23.85 -24.86
N VAL A 415 -20.01 -24.24 -23.85
CA VAL A 415 -18.91 -23.42 -23.32
C VAL A 415 -17.68 -23.34 -24.24
N HIS A 416 -17.53 -24.28 -25.18
CA HIS A 416 -16.41 -24.29 -26.14
C HIS A 416 -16.78 -23.65 -27.50
N ASN A 417 -17.86 -22.90 -27.57
CA ASN A 417 -18.20 -22.15 -28.76
C ASN A 417 -17.42 -20.84 -28.82
N LYS A 418 -16.76 -20.52 -29.93
CA LYS A 418 -16.00 -19.28 -30.15
C LYS A 418 -16.80 -18.01 -29.84
N ASN A 419 -18.11 -18.02 -30.04
CA ASN A 419 -18.98 -16.89 -29.71
C ASN A 419 -19.07 -16.63 -28.20
N PHE A 420 -19.01 -17.67 -27.36
CA PHE A 420 -18.96 -17.51 -25.91
C PHE A 420 -17.61 -17.00 -25.43
N GLU A 421 -16.52 -17.43 -26.06
CA GLU A 421 -15.19 -16.92 -25.77
C GLU A 421 -15.12 -15.42 -26.06
N PHE A 422 -15.63 -14.99 -27.21
CA PHE A 422 -15.71 -13.57 -27.57
C PHE A 422 -16.57 -12.78 -26.59
N LEU A 423 -17.72 -13.30 -26.16
CA LEU A 423 -18.58 -12.65 -25.17
C LEU A 423 -17.88 -12.51 -23.82
N ILE A 424 -17.17 -13.57 -23.38
CA ILE A 424 -16.42 -13.55 -22.12
C ILE A 424 -15.30 -12.51 -22.19
N GLU A 425 -14.57 -12.41 -23.30
CA GLU A 425 -13.53 -11.41 -23.50
C GLU A 425 -14.10 -9.98 -23.45
N ALA A 426 -15.22 -9.75 -24.13
CA ALA A 426 -15.90 -8.45 -24.11
C ALA A 426 -16.37 -8.07 -22.70
N LEU A 427 -16.96 -9.01 -21.95
CA LEU A 427 -17.39 -8.81 -20.56
C LEU A 427 -16.20 -8.61 -19.61
N ALA A 428 -15.08 -9.28 -19.83
CA ALA A 428 -13.89 -9.15 -19.00
C ALA A 428 -13.17 -7.82 -19.23
N ALA A 429 -13.17 -7.34 -20.48
CA ALA A 429 -12.55 -6.08 -20.87
C ALA A 429 -13.40 -4.84 -20.52
N ALA A 430 -14.70 -5.00 -20.29
CA ALA A 430 -15.59 -3.90 -19.90
C ALA A 430 -15.18 -3.37 -18.52
N ALA A 431 -14.72 -2.12 -18.47
CA ALA A 431 -14.18 -1.50 -17.26
C ALA A 431 -14.93 -0.19 -16.92
#